data_203729e167cfa496540922dd0cb554ed
#
_entry.id   203729e167cfa496540922dd0cb554ed
#
_cell.length_a   1.000
_cell.length_b   1.000
_cell.length_c   1.000
_cell.angle_alpha   90.00
_cell.angle_beta   90.00
_cell.angle_gamma   90.00
#
_symmetry.space_group_name_H-M   'P 1'
#
loop_
_entity.id
_entity.type
_entity.pdbx_description
1 polymer ?
#
loop_
_entity_poly.entity_id
_entity_poly.type
_entity_poly.pdbx_seq_one_letter_code
_entity_poly.pdbx_strand_id
1 'polypeptide(L)'
;MMTLSDLAVNALFAAYSSTMEDIPTAPDFKALREMALAHVARFATTEHSLRQTLERRLRRWGTRAVHAGLPEDDAEATIRTLRPAVEDVIVAMTELGAVNDAGFARSRALNLTRTGRSRRAVAAHLATKGVDQTTTQEALNESLGERSDETAREAELAAALVLARKRRVGPFCRPDRPQEDPVRVMGIFARNGFARDVVQTALEMDTEEAEDRIIAFRSRP
;
A
#
# COMPACT_ATOMS: atom_id res chain seq x y z
N MET A 1 -21.56 48.43 -42.29
CA MET A 1 -22.51 47.29 -42.10
C MET A 1 -21.67 46.07 -41.92
N MET A 2 -21.54 45.59 -40.67
CA MET A 2 -20.91 44.27 -40.38
C MET A 2 -21.84 43.16 -40.89
N THR A 3 -21.33 42.25 -41.69
CA THR A 3 -22.13 41.16 -42.25
C THR A 3 -22.34 40.06 -41.18
N LEU A 4 -23.46 39.33 -41.32
CA LEU A 4 -23.73 38.17 -40.44
C LEU A 4 -22.60 37.14 -40.41
N SER A 5 -21.76 37.10 -41.46
CA SER A 5 -20.56 36.26 -41.57
C SER A 5 -19.45 36.72 -40.62
N ASP A 6 -19.25 38.03 -40.45
CA ASP A 6 -18.21 38.60 -39.58
C ASP A 6 -18.55 38.37 -38.08
N LEU A 7 -19.83 38.37 -37.74
CA LEU A 7 -20.31 38.06 -36.38
C LEU A 7 -20.12 36.57 -36.04
N ALA A 8 -20.37 35.70 -37.02
CA ALA A 8 -20.19 34.24 -36.81
C ALA A 8 -18.69 33.86 -36.66
N VAL A 9 -17.81 34.46 -37.47
CA VAL A 9 -16.36 34.25 -37.40
C VAL A 9 -15.79 34.80 -36.08
N ASN A 10 -16.22 36.00 -35.64
CA ASN A 10 -15.81 36.56 -34.35
C ASN A 10 -16.34 35.74 -33.15
N ALA A 11 -17.56 35.25 -33.24
CA ALA A 11 -18.11 34.35 -32.18
C ALA A 11 -17.38 33.00 -32.14
N LEU A 12 -17.00 32.45 -33.30
CA LEU A 12 -16.18 31.21 -33.38
C LEU A 12 -14.78 31.45 -32.84
N PHE A 13 -14.14 32.60 -33.15
CA PHE A 13 -12.82 32.96 -32.62
C PHE A 13 -12.86 33.24 -31.12
N ALA A 14 -13.90 33.93 -30.63
CA ALA A 14 -14.09 34.16 -29.18
C ALA A 14 -14.35 32.83 -28.41
N ALA A 15 -15.14 31.92 -28.99
CA ALA A 15 -15.35 30.56 -28.42
C ALA A 15 -14.06 29.74 -28.43
N TYR A 16 -13.26 29.81 -29.47
CA TYR A 16 -11.97 29.11 -29.58
C TYR A 16 -10.92 29.69 -28.62
N SER A 17 -10.87 31.02 -28.45
CA SER A 17 -9.99 31.69 -27.49
C SER A 17 -10.40 31.44 -26.04
N SER A 18 -11.71 31.32 -25.76
CA SER A 18 -12.22 31.00 -24.41
C SER A 18 -11.91 29.58 -23.97
N THR A 19 -11.79 28.63 -24.90
CA THR A 19 -11.43 27.23 -24.57
C THR A 19 -9.94 27.04 -24.33
N MET A 20 -9.06 27.91 -24.80
CA MET A 20 -7.60 27.79 -24.55
C MET A 20 -7.15 28.42 -23.23
N GLU A 21 -7.95 29.26 -22.58
CA GLU A 21 -7.60 29.86 -21.27
C GLU A 21 -7.78 28.90 -20.07
N ASP A 22 -8.48 27.79 -20.24
CA ASP A 22 -8.82 26.85 -19.19
C ASP A 22 -7.94 25.58 -19.15
N ILE A 23 -6.93 25.44 -20.02
CA ILE A 23 -6.03 24.28 -19.97
C ILE A 23 -5.19 24.35 -18.68
N PRO A 24 -5.31 23.36 -17.77
CA PRO A 24 -4.59 23.40 -16.52
C PRO A 24 -3.08 23.32 -16.76
N THR A 25 -2.33 24.19 -16.10
CA THR A 25 -0.86 24.19 -16.18
C THR A 25 -0.30 22.84 -15.73
N ALA A 26 0.65 22.30 -16.48
CA ALA A 26 1.35 21.08 -16.10
C ALA A 26 2.12 21.27 -14.78
N PRO A 27 2.11 20.28 -13.87
CA PRO A 27 2.86 20.39 -12.64
C PRO A 27 4.37 20.41 -12.96
N ASP A 28 5.07 21.39 -12.44
CA ASP A 28 6.52 21.46 -12.46
C ASP A 28 7.15 20.63 -11.32
N PHE A 29 8.47 20.58 -11.26
CA PHE A 29 9.21 19.89 -10.19
C PHE A 29 8.80 20.38 -8.78
N LYS A 30 8.60 21.69 -8.61
CA LYS A 30 8.20 22.26 -7.32
C LYS A 30 6.82 21.77 -6.90
N ALA A 31 5.87 21.79 -7.80
CA ALA A 31 4.51 21.28 -7.55
C ALA A 31 4.51 19.78 -7.24
N LEU A 32 5.29 18.97 -7.98
CA LEU A 32 5.45 17.54 -7.70
C LEU A 32 6.06 17.29 -6.32
N ARG A 33 7.07 18.06 -5.93
CA ARG A 33 7.71 18.00 -4.62
C ARG A 33 6.73 18.38 -3.49
N GLU A 34 5.95 19.42 -3.65
CA GLU A 34 4.91 19.82 -2.69
C GLU A 34 3.84 18.73 -2.53
N MET A 35 3.42 18.10 -3.65
CA MET A 35 2.50 16.96 -3.62
C MET A 35 3.08 15.75 -2.89
N ALA A 36 4.39 15.47 -3.07
CA ALA A 36 5.08 14.40 -2.37
C ALA A 36 5.14 14.69 -0.86
N LEU A 37 5.58 15.88 -0.46
CA LEU A 37 5.63 16.31 0.94
C LEU A 37 4.26 16.23 1.62
N ALA A 38 3.22 16.71 0.96
CA ALA A 38 1.86 16.62 1.48
C ALA A 38 1.37 15.16 1.63
N HIS A 39 1.86 14.24 0.80
CA HIS A 39 1.53 12.82 0.89
C HIS A 39 2.27 12.15 2.05
N VAL A 40 3.59 12.32 2.16
CA VAL A 40 4.41 11.67 3.19
C VAL A 40 4.11 12.21 4.59
N ALA A 41 3.69 13.48 4.71
CA ALA A 41 3.25 14.08 5.98
C ALA A 41 2.00 13.38 6.56
N ARG A 42 1.21 12.70 5.73
CA ARG A 42 -0.07 12.07 6.15
C ARG A 42 -0.01 10.55 6.15
N PHE A 43 0.86 9.96 5.37
CA PHE A 43 0.88 8.51 5.12
C PHE A 43 2.30 7.97 5.12
N ALA A 44 2.57 6.98 5.94
CA ALA A 44 3.75 6.15 5.76
C ALA A 44 3.66 5.45 4.39
N THR A 45 4.66 5.64 3.56
CA THR A 45 4.66 5.20 2.17
C THR A 45 6.02 4.65 1.77
N THR A 46 6.06 3.87 0.70
CA THR A 46 7.29 3.40 0.05
C THR A 46 7.61 4.27 -1.17
N GLU A 47 8.86 4.21 -1.64
CA GLU A 47 9.28 4.85 -2.89
C GLU A 47 8.35 4.46 -4.04
N HIS A 48 8.07 3.16 -4.19
CA HIS A 48 7.16 2.65 -5.21
C HIS A 48 5.74 3.21 -5.08
N SER A 49 5.20 3.25 -3.86
CA SER A 49 3.84 3.76 -3.61
C SER A 49 3.73 5.27 -3.83
N LEU A 50 4.79 6.02 -3.48
CA LEU A 50 4.87 7.45 -3.74
C LEU A 50 4.96 7.73 -5.25
N ARG A 51 5.83 7.01 -5.98
CA ARG A 51 5.94 7.07 -7.45
C ARG A 51 4.58 6.86 -8.11
N GLN A 52 3.89 5.76 -7.78
CA GLN A 52 2.54 5.50 -8.29
C GLN A 52 1.55 6.63 -7.98
N THR A 53 1.70 7.26 -6.82
CA THR A 53 0.82 8.36 -6.42
C THR A 53 1.07 9.61 -7.27
N LEU A 54 2.32 9.98 -7.51
CA LEU A 54 2.70 11.10 -8.36
C LEU A 54 2.31 10.85 -9.83
N GLU A 55 2.58 9.66 -10.35
CA GLU A 55 2.16 9.27 -11.69
C GLU A 55 0.64 9.31 -11.89
N ARG A 56 -0.14 8.87 -10.90
CA ARG A 56 -1.61 9.03 -10.96
C ARG A 56 -2.03 10.50 -10.99
N ARG A 57 -1.31 11.39 -10.31
CA ARG A 57 -1.58 12.83 -10.36
C ARG A 57 -1.26 13.43 -11.74
N LEU A 58 -0.15 13.00 -12.36
CA LEU A 58 0.18 13.37 -13.73
C LEU A 58 -0.90 12.90 -14.71
N ARG A 59 -1.32 11.65 -14.64
CA ARG A 59 -2.41 11.14 -15.48
C ARG A 59 -3.72 11.91 -15.30
N ARG A 60 -4.08 12.24 -14.04
CA ARG A 60 -5.27 13.08 -13.77
C ARG A 60 -5.14 14.49 -14.32
N TRP A 61 -3.94 15.06 -14.30
CA TRP A 61 -3.68 16.32 -14.97
C TRP A 61 -3.90 16.17 -16.49
N GLY A 62 -3.30 15.18 -17.13
CA GLY A 62 -3.46 14.90 -18.56
C GLY A 62 -4.93 14.77 -18.97
N THR A 63 -5.70 13.93 -18.23
CA THR A 63 -7.14 13.80 -18.48
C THR A 63 -7.88 15.14 -18.43
N ARG A 64 -7.58 15.99 -17.44
CA ARG A 64 -8.20 17.32 -17.33
C ARG A 64 -7.76 18.26 -18.45
N ALA A 65 -6.48 18.21 -18.83
CA ALA A 65 -5.94 19.04 -19.92
C ALA A 65 -6.59 18.67 -21.26
N VAL A 66 -6.77 17.36 -21.53
CA VAL A 66 -7.48 16.89 -22.73
C VAL A 66 -8.94 17.34 -22.73
N HIS A 67 -9.64 17.23 -21.60
CA HIS A 67 -11.01 17.75 -21.47
C HIS A 67 -11.11 19.27 -21.66
N ALA A 68 -10.04 20.01 -21.35
CA ALA A 68 -9.94 21.46 -21.56
C ALA A 68 -9.45 21.83 -22.98
N GLY A 69 -9.26 20.84 -23.88
CA GLY A 69 -8.95 21.06 -25.30
C GLY A 69 -7.48 20.84 -25.68
N LEU A 70 -6.61 20.37 -24.77
CA LEU A 70 -5.25 19.96 -25.16
C LEU A 70 -5.33 18.65 -25.99
N PRO A 71 -4.61 18.55 -27.13
CA PRO A 71 -4.50 17.29 -27.86
C PRO A 71 -3.97 16.16 -26.97
N GLU A 72 -4.49 14.96 -27.14
CA GLU A 72 -4.10 13.79 -26.32
C GLU A 72 -2.61 13.46 -26.44
N ASP A 73 -2.07 13.52 -27.67
CA ASP A 73 -0.64 13.31 -27.94
C ASP A 73 0.25 14.31 -27.19
N ASP A 74 -0.19 15.58 -27.09
CA ASP A 74 0.55 16.63 -26.38
C ASP A 74 0.49 16.41 -24.85
N ALA A 75 -0.66 15.99 -24.33
CA ALA A 75 -0.80 15.64 -22.93
C ALA A 75 0.09 14.44 -22.56
N GLU A 76 0.12 13.40 -23.41
CA GLU A 76 1.01 12.23 -23.22
C GLU A 76 2.48 12.60 -23.34
N ALA A 77 2.86 13.44 -24.30
CA ALA A 77 4.22 13.94 -24.46
C ALA A 77 4.67 14.71 -23.22
N THR A 78 3.81 15.57 -22.68
CA THR A 78 4.08 16.33 -21.46
C THR A 78 4.25 15.39 -20.25
N ILE A 79 3.37 14.41 -20.05
CA ILE A 79 3.50 13.41 -18.98
C ILE A 79 4.82 12.66 -19.10
N ARG A 80 5.21 12.28 -20.31
CA ARG A 80 6.47 11.56 -20.57
C ARG A 80 7.69 12.40 -20.21
N THR A 81 7.67 13.69 -20.53
CA THR A 81 8.73 14.64 -20.18
C THR A 81 8.85 14.89 -18.68
N LEU A 82 7.74 14.74 -17.92
CA LEU A 82 7.72 14.96 -16.47
C LEU A 82 8.11 13.70 -15.65
N ARG A 83 8.21 12.53 -16.25
CA ARG A 83 8.61 11.30 -15.54
C ARG A 83 9.98 11.41 -14.86
N PRO A 84 11.04 11.93 -15.48
CA PRO A 84 12.31 12.13 -14.78
C PRO A 84 12.18 13.00 -13.53
N ALA A 85 11.40 14.09 -13.61
CA ALA A 85 11.15 14.94 -12.45
C ALA A 85 10.43 14.21 -11.30
N VAL A 86 9.60 13.20 -11.60
CA VAL A 86 9.03 12.31 -10.56
C VAL A 86 10.13 11.52 -9.86
N GLU A 87 11.07 10.92 -10.62
CA GLU A 87 12.19 10.18 -10.03
C GLU A 87 13.10 11.08 -9.18
N ASP A 88 13.41 12.28 -9.65
CA ASP A 88 14.19 13.27 -8.88
C ASP A 88 13.50 13.63 -7.56
N VAL A 89 12.16 13.75 -7.58
CA VAL A 89 11.38 13.99 -6.34
C VAL A 89 11.45 12.78 -5.40
N ILE A 90 11.38 11.54 -5.92
CA ILE A 90 11.51 10.33 -5.08
C ILE A 90 12.88 10.32 -4.41
N VAL A 91 13.96 10.52 -5.17
CA VAL A 91 15.33 10.59 -4.64
C VAL A 91 15.42 11.65 -3.53
N ALA A 92 14.92 12.87 -3.79
CA ALA A 92 14.92 13.93 -2.79
C ALA A 92 14.13 13.58 -1.51
N MET A 93 13.01 12.85 -1.62
CA MET A 93 12.24 12.41 -0.45
C MET A 93 12.96 11.31 0.35
N THR A 94 13.70 10.43 -0.33
CA THR A 94 14.52 9.38 0.30
C THR A 94 15.73 10.00 1.00
N GLU A 95 16.45 10.92 0.35
CA GLU A 95 17.59 11.64 0.94
C GLU A 95 17.19 12.45 2.19
N LEU A 96 16.00 13.03 2.21
CA LEU A 96 15.42 13.71 3.36
C LEU A 96 14.98 12.74 4.48
N GLY A 97 15.02 11.42 4.25
CA GLY A 97 14.47 10.42 5.17
C GLY A 97 12.96 10.45 5.30
N ALA A 98 12.24 11.22 4.47
CA ALA A 98 10.78 11.30 4.45
C ALA A 98 10.13 10.02 3.86
N VAL A 99 10.86 9.29 3.04
CA VAL A 99 10.55 7.95 2.56
C VAL A 99 11.66 7.01 3.01
N ASN A 100 11.28 5.92 3.68
CA ASN A 100 12.21 4.91 4.21
C ASN A 100 11.56 3.54 4.12
N ASP A 101 11.87 2.80 3.06
CA ASP A 101 11.28 1.50 2.77
C ASP A 101 11.62 0.45 3.83
N ALA A 102 12.83 0.49 4.42
CA ALA A 102 13.22 -0.40 5.50
C ALA A 102 12.42 -0.11 6.79
N GLY A 103 12.27 1.15 7.17
CA GLY A 103 11.45 1.56 8.32
C GLY A 103 9.96 1.22 8.11
N PHE A 104 9.46 1.43 6.90
CA PHE A 104 8.11 1.02 6.50
C PHE A 104 7.93 -0.50 6.63
N ALA A 105 8.87 -1.29 6.12
CA ALA A 105 8.81 -2.74 6.13
C ALA A 105 8.81 -3.29 7.57
N ARG A 106 9.68 -2.79 8.46
CA ARG A 106 9.72 -3.18 9.88
C ARG A 106 8.39 -2.89 10.59
N SER A 107 7.88 -1.67 10.45
CA SER A 107 6.60 -1.28 11.06
C SER A 107 5.44 -2.14 10.54
N ARG A 108 5.42 -2.44 9.24
CA ARG A 108 4.39 -3.29 8.64
C ARG A 108 4.52 -4.74 9.04
N ALA A 109 5.75 -5.27 9.19
CA ALA A 109 5.99 -6.63 9.66
C ALA A 109 5.35 -6.84 11.04
N LEU A 110 5.65 -6.00 12.00
CA LEU A 110 5.06 -6.07 13.34
C LEU A 110 3.53 -5.91 13.32
N ASN A 111 3.04 -4.84 12.69
CA ASN A 111 1.61 -4.52 12.73
C ASN A 111 0.74 -5.58 12.04
N LEU A 112 1.17 -6.11 10.90
CA LEU A 112 0.42 -7.12 10.17
C LEU A 112 0.43 -8.45 10.91
N THR A 113 1.57 -8.86 11.49
CA THR A 113 1.66 -10.07 12.31
C THR A 113 0.80 -9.96 13.56
N ARG A 114 0.84 -8.83 14.27
CA ARG A 114 -0.04 -8.54 15.42
C ARG A 114 -1.53 -8.56 15.08
N THR A 115 -1.86 -8.39 13.80
CA THR A 115 -3.24 -8.51 13.31
C THR A 115 -3.58 -9.87 12.73
N GLY A 116 -2.71 -10.87 12.85
CA GLY A 116 -2.98 -12.25 12.46
C GLY A 116 -2.61 -12.55 11.00
N ARG A 117 -1.58 -11.91 10.46
CA ARG A 117 -0.99 -12.24 9.16
C ARG A 117 0.26 -13.10 9.36
N SER A 118 0.40 -14.18 8.59
CA SER A 118 1.61 -14.99 8.58
C SER A 118 2.80 -14.20 8.02
N ARG A 119 4.02 -14.62 8.37
CA ARG A 119 5.26 -14.09 7.80
C ARG A 119 5.22 -14.06 6.26
N ARG A 120 4.69 -15.13 5.64
CA ARG A 120 4.52 -15.23 4.19
C ARG A 120 3.55 -14.18 3.65
N ALA A 121 2.43 -13.98 4.32
CA ALA A 121 1.45 -12.96 3.92
C ALA A 121 1.98 -11.54 4.08
N VAL A 122 2.81 -11.30 5.11
CA VAL A 122 3.51 -10.01 5.30
C VAL A 122 4.50 -9.78 4.16
N ALA A 123 5.34 -10.76 3.83
CA ALA A 123 6.28 -10.65 2.70
C ALA A 123 5.56 -10.34 1.38
N ALA A 124 4.47 -11.05 1.09
CA ALA A 124 3.66 -10.79 -0.09
C ALA A 124 3.06 -9.37 -0.09
N HIS A 125 2.61 -8.88 1.07
CA HIS A 125 2.12 -7.51 1.19
C HIS A 125 3.24 -6.47 0.92
N LEU A 126 4.44 -6.66 1.48
CA LEU A 126 5.58 -5.76 1.25
C LEU A 126 6.00 -5.75 -0.23
N ALA A 127 5.99 -6.91 -0.89
CA ALA A 127 6.23 -6.99 -2.33
C ALA A 127 5.20 -6.19 -3.15
N THR A 128 3.90 -6.22 -2.77
CA THR A 128 2.88 -5.36 -3.45
C THR A 128 3.08 -3.87 -3.19
N LYS A 129 3.86 -3.52 -2.17
CA LYS A 129 4.27 -2.14 -1.85
C LYS A 129 5.59 -1.75 -2.52
N GLY A 130 6.18 -2.66 -3.29
CA GLY A 130 7.41 -2.44 -4.04
C GLY A 130 8.67 -2.48 -3.16
N VAL A 131 8.57 -2.96 -1.92
CA VAL A 131 9.76 -3.22 -1.11
C VAL A 131 10.50 -4.41 -1.69
N ASP A 132 11.80 -4.27 -1.92
CA ASP A 132 12.62 -5.33 -2.47
C ASP A 132 12.76 -6.54 -1.53
N GLN A 133 13.22 -7.67 -2.08
CA GLN A 133 13.29 -8.92 -1.34
C GLN A 133 14.29 -8.87 -0.18
N THR A 134 15.42 -8.22 -0.35
CA THR A 134 16.48 -8.10 0.68
C THR A 134 15.98 -7.29 1.86
N THR A 135 15.49 -6.08 1.60
CA THR A 135 14.88 -5.20 2.62
C THR A 135 13.70 -5.87 3.32
N THR A 136 12.87 -6.62 2.57
CA THR A 136 11.76 -7.38 3.15
C THR A 136 12.28 -8.46 4.10
N GLN A 137 13.31 -9.23 3.72
CA GLN A 137 13.83 -10.32 4.55
C GLN A 137 14.52 -9.77 5.82
N GLU A 138 15.31 -8.72 5.70
CA GLU A 138 15.94 -8.02 6.82
C GLU A 138 14.89 -7.50 7.81
N ALA A 139 13.89 -6.78 7.33
CA ALA A 139 12.82 -6.27 8.17
C ALA A 139 12.03 -7.37 8.90
N LEU A 140 11.79 -8.51 8.23
CA LEU A 140 11.13 -9.66 8.84
C LEU A 140 12.01 -10.33 9.90
N ASN A 141 13.33 -10.44 9.66
CA ASN A 141 14.26 -11.02 10.61
C ASN A 141 14.41 -10.12 11.84
N GLU A 142 14.61 -8.82 11.66
CA GLU A 142 14.72 -7.85 12.75
C GLU A 142 13.44 -7.79 13.61
N SER A 143 12.27 -7.83 12.97
CA SER A 143 10.99 -7.61 13.66
C SER A 143 10.38 -8.87 14.27
N LEU A 144 10.61 -10.03 13.67
CA LEU A 144 9.94 -11.29 14.02
C LEU A 144 10.90 -12.41 14.41
N GLY A 145 12.21 -12.17 14.35
CA GLY A 145 13.26 -13.18 14.53
C GLY A 145 13.64 -13.87 13.21
N GLU A 146 14.81 -14.48 13.16
CA GLU A 146 15.24 -15.30 12.03
C GLU A 146 14.34 -16.52 11.91
N ARG A 147 14.14 -16.99 10.67
CA ARG A 147 13.17 -18.08 10.40
C ARG A 147 13.44 -19.38 11.17
N SER A 148 14.71 -19.65 11.51
CA SER A 148 15.14 -20.80 12.31
C SER A 148 14.90 -20.65 13.82
N ASP A 149 14.68 -19.41 14.28
CA ASP A 149 14.65 -19.09 15.70
C ASP A 149 13.31 -19.39 16.35
N GLU A 150 13.35 -19.67 17.65
CA GLU A 150 12.16 -19.83 18.47
C GLU A 150 11.28 -18.58 18.45
N THR A 151 11.90 -17.39 18.46
CA THR A 151 11.21 -16.09 18.38
C THR A 151 10.33 -15.97 17.13
N ALA A 152 10.82 -16.45 15.98
CA ALA A 152 10.03 -16.45 14.75
C ALA A 152 8.87 -17.45 14.78
N ARG A 153 9.08 -18.62 15.40
CA ARG A 153 8.02 -19.63 15.60
C ARG A 153 6.93 -19.12 16.52
N GLU A 154 7.32 -18.48 17.63
CA GLU A 154 6.37 -17.85 18.55
C GLU A 154 5.57 -16.71 17.89
N ALA A 155 6.22 -15.85 17.09
CA ALA A 155 5.56 -14.81 16.37
C ALA A 155 4.54 -15.34 15.35
N GLU A 156 4.89 -16.40 14.63
CA GLU A 156 4.02 -17.07 13.66
C GLU A 156 2.84 -17.76 14.35
N LEU A 157 3.09 -18.45 15.49
CA LEU A 157 2.06 -19.08 16.31
C LEU A 157 1.09 -18.04 16.89
N ALA A 158 1.61 -16.96 17.46
CA ALA A 158 0.79 -15.87 17.99
C ALA A 158 -0.09 -15.24 16.90
N ALA A 159 0.45 -15.04 15.70
CA ALA A 159 -0.33 -14.55 14.56
C ALA A 159 -1.45 -15.54 14.15
N ALA A 160 -1.17 -16.83 14.14
CA ALA A 160 -2.18 -17.87 13.88
C ALA A 160 -3.28 -17.85 14.96
N LEU A 161 -2.93 -17.72 16.25
CA LEU A 161 -3.88 -17.58 17.34
C LEU A 161 -4.74 -16.32 17.22
N VAL A 162 -4.16 -15.19 16.82
CA VAL A 162 -4.95 -13.95 16.52
C VAL A 162 -5.95 -14.20 15.39
N LEU A 163 -5.56 -14.93 14.34
CA LEU A 163 -6.48 -15.31 13.26
C LEU A 163 -7.57 -16.26 13.77
N ALA A 164 -7.20 -17.28 14.57
CA ALA A 164 -8.13 -18.23 15.20
C ALA A 164 -9.18 -17.48 16.03
N ARG A 165 -8.77 -16.53 16.86
CA ARG A 165 -9.66 -15.68 17.67
C ARG A 165 -10.62 -14.86 16.82
N LYS A 166 -10.11 -14.23 15.75
CA LYS A 166 -10.95 -13.46 14.80
C LYS A 166 -12.00 -14.34 14.09
N ARG A 167 -11.65 -15.58 13.80
CA ARG A 167 -12.52 -16.56 13.14
C ARG A 167 -13.38 -17.36 14.09
N ARG A 168 -13.09 -17.29 15.40
CA ARG A 168 -13.75 -18.07 16.46
C ARG A 168 -13.64 -19.57 16.23
N VAL A 169 -12.43 -20.03 15.93
CA VAL A 169 -12.09 -21.44 15.71
C VAL A 169 -11.02 -21.91 16.69
N GLY A 170 -10.85 -23.23 16.82
CA GLY A 170 -9.90 -23.84 17.77
C GLY A 170 -10.20 -23.43 19.21
N PRO A 171 -9.18 -22.90 19.97
CA PRO A 171 -9.35 -22.52 21.37
C PRO A 171 -10.43 -21.43 21.59
N PHE A 172 -10.81 -20.70 20.56
CA PHE A 172 -11.81 -19.63 20.62
C PHE A 172 -13.18 -20.03 20.05
N CYS A 173 -13.38 -21.33 19.84
CA CYS A 173 -14.68 -21.86 19.40
C CYS A 173 -15.74 -21.65 20.49
N ARG A 174 -16.93 -21.22 20.11
CA ARG A 174 -18.04 -21.07 21.05
C ARG A 174 -18.69 -22.43 21.32
N PRO A 175 -18.97 -22.75 22.59
CA PRO A 175 -19.59 -24.03 22.96
C PRO A 175 -20.99 -24.24 22.36
N ASP A 176 -21.71 -23.13 22.09
CA ASP A 176 -23.07 -23.09 21.59
C ASP A 176 -23.17 -23.21 20.04
N ARG A 177 -22.05 -23.32 19.33
CA ARG A 177 -22.02 -23.47 17.87
C ARG A 177 -21.50 -24.82 17.44
N PRO A 178 -22.04 -25.38 16.34
CA PRO A 178 -21.49 -26.58 15.75
C PRO A 178 -20.02 -26.33 15.34
N GLN A 179 -19.18 -27.33 15.58
CA GLN A 179 -17.77 -27.26 15.20
C GLN A 179 -17.65 -27.12 13.68
N GLU A 180 -16.87 -26.17 13.22
CA GLU A 180 -16.65 -25.98 11.77
C GLU A 180 -15.87 -27.19 11.20
N ASP A 181 -16.14 -27.51 9.93
CA ASP A 181 -15.41 -28.55 9.19
C ASP A 181 -13.90 -28.29 9.25
N PRO A 182 -13.10 -29.25 9.77
CA PRO A 182 -11.65 -29.11 9.87
C PRO A 182 -10.96 -28.74 8.55
N VAL A 183 -11.43 -29.26 7.42
CA VAL A 183 -10.89 -28.96 6.08
C VAL A 183 -11.10 -27.50 5.74
N ARG A 184 -12.28 -26.96 6.05
CA ARG A 184 -12.61 -25.54 5.84
C ARG A 184 -11.74 -24.63 6.72
N VAL A 185 -11.57 -25.00 8.00
CA VAL A 185 -10.72 -24.25 8.95
C VAL A 185 -9.27 -24.24 8.45
N MET A 186 -8.70 -25.41 8.13
CA MET A 186 -7.35 -25.47 7.56
C MET A 186 -7.20 -24.62 6.30
N GLY A 187 -8.20 -24.60 5.42
CA GLY A 187 -8.22 -23.78 4.22
C GLY A 187 -8.18 -22.28 4.49
N ILE A 188 -8.75 -21.81 5.60
CA ILE A 188 -8.67 -20.39 6.02
C ILE A 188 -7.22 -20.01 6.32
N PHE A 189 -6.51 -20.82 7.10
CA PHE A 189 -5.12 -20.56 7.47
C PHE A 189 -4.16 -20.69 6.28
N ALA A 190 -4.34 -21.72 5.44
CA ALA A 190 -3.54 -21.91 4.24
C ALA A 190 -3.62 -20.71 3.28
N ARG A 191 -4.82 -20.15 3.06
CA ARG A 191 -5.00 -18.91 2.28
C ARG A 191 -4.35 -17.69 2.91
N ASN A 192 -4.16 -17.69 4.23
CA ASN A 192 -3.42 -16.66 4.96
C ASN A 192 -1.92 -16.97 5.09
N GLY A 193 -1.43 -18.03 4.44
CA GLY A 193 -0.01 -18.35 4.29
C GLY A 193 0.61 -19.07 5.47
N PHE A 194 -0.17 -19.58 6.44
CA PHE A 194 0.33 -20.36 7.58
C PHE A 194 0.68 -21.78 7.17
N ALA A 195 1.76 -22.30 7.76
CA ALA A 195 2.16 -23.69 7.62
C ALA A 195 1.23 -24.59 8.46
N ARG A 196 1.08 -25.85 8.02
CA ARG A 196 0.10 -26.77 8.61
C ARG A 196 0.41 -27.09 10.08
N ASP A 197 1.66 -27.29 10.42
CA ASP A 197 2.13 -27.58 11.79
C ASP A 197 1.80 -26.44 12.76
N VAL A 198 2.05 -25.18 12.35
CA VAL A 198 1.70 -23.99 13.14
C VAL A 198 0.19 -23.92 13.37
N VAL A 199 -0.60 -24.20 12.33
CA VAL A 199 -2.07 -24.18 12.43
C VAL A 199 -2.56 -25.26 13.37
N GLN A 200 -2.02 -26.49 13.28
CA GLN A 200 -2.38 -27.58 14.15
C GLN A 200 -2.10 -27.24 15.61
N THR A 201 -0.89 -26.76 15.92
CA THR A 201 -0.53 -26.31 17.27
C THR A 201 -1.48 -25.22 17.78
N ALA A 202 -1.80 -24.22 16.94
CA ALA A 202 -2.70 -23.13 17.32
C ALA A 202 -4.14 -23.59 17.58
N LEU A 203 -4.64 -24.58 16.86
CA LEU A 203 -6.01 -25.06 17.00
C LEU A 203 -6.20 -26.07 18.16
N GLU A 204 -5.13 -26.77 18.56
CA GLU A 204 -5.12 -27.75 19.66
C GLU A 204 -4.80 -27.15 21.04
N MET A 205 -4.38 -25.87 21.06
CA MET A 205 -4.02 -25.16 22.30
C MET A 205 -5.25 -24.86 23.15
N ASP A 206 -5.08 -24.82 24.48
CA ASP A 206 -6.15 -24.34 25.35
C ASP A 206 -6.34 -22.81 25.25
N THR A 207 -7.50 -22.33 25.73
CA THR A 207 -7.88 -20.92 25.56
C THR A 207 -7.00 -19.99 26.40
N GLU A 208 -6.63 -20.36 27.62
CA GLU A 208 -5.84 -19.54 28.55
C GLU A 208 -4.41 -19.37 28.00
N GLU A 209 -3.76 -20.47 27.64
CA GLU A 209 -2.44 -20.43 26.99
C GLU A 209 -2.45 -19.63 25.70
N ALA A 210 -3.49 -19.79 24.86
CA ALA A 210 -3.64 -19.06 23.60
C ALA A 210 -3.75 -17.55 23.83
N GLU A 211 -4.50 -17.11 24.84
CA GLU A 211 -4.63 -15.70 25.18
C GLU A 211 -3.32 -15.13 25.73
N ASP A 212 -2.64 -15.84 26.61
CA ASP A 212 -1.35 -15.42 27.17
C ASP A 212 -0.30 -15.22 26.08
N ARG A 213 -0.21 -16.13 25.12
CA ARG A 213 0.72 -16.01 23.99
C ARG A 213 0.41 -14.79 23.10
N ILE A 214 -0.87 -14.51 22.86
CA ILE A 214 -1.29 -13.32 22.10
C ILE A 214 -0.91 -12.04 22.86
N ILE A 215 -1.14 -11.99 24.17
CA ILE A 215 -0.81 -10.83 25.01
C ILE A 215 0.70 -10.63 25.03
N ALA A 216 1.47 -11.67 25.32
CA ALA A 216 2.93 -11.60 25.36
C ALA A 216 3.52 -11.10 24.02
N PHE A 217 3.01 -11.60 22.89
CA PHE A 217 3.48 -11.13 21.58
C PHE A 217 3.11 -9.67 21.30
N ARG A 218 1.93 -9.22 21.72
CA ARG A 218 1.49 -7.82 21.50
C ARG A 218 2.22 -6.83 22.37
N SER A 219 2.70 -7.24 23.54
CA SER A 219 3.45 -6.42 24.51
C SER A 219 4.92 -6.26 24.15
N ARG A 220 5.43 -7.02 23.16
CA ARG A 220 6.79 -6.80 22.65
C ARG A 220 6.92 -5.40 22.07
N PRO A 221 8.05 -4.69 22.28
CA PRO A 221 8.29 -3.36 21.77
C PRO A 221 8.27 -3.25 20.23
#